data_67578637874c33a9e12f8317aa403965
#
_entry.id   67578637874c33a9e12f8317aa403965
#
_cell.length_a   1.000
_cell.length_b   1.000
_cell.length_c   1.000
_cell.angle_alpha   90.00
_cell.angle_beta   90.00
_cell.angle_gamma   90.00
#
_symmetry.space_group_name_H-M   'P 1'
#
loop_
_entity.id
_entity.type
_entity.pdbx_description
1 polymer ?
#
loop_
_entity_poly.entity_id
_entity_poly.type
_entity_poly.pdbx_seq_one_letter_code
_entity_poly.pdbx_strand_id
1 'polypeptide(L)'
;MKKYDFETSLDRRNTSSTKWNIKKDEISLSLADMDFKVASEIEEDLKKVISFPIYGYVDISEEWYSAYQKYFLDEYDLKIEKEEMMFSLGVVPSISSSVRKFTDVGDNIVVLSPVYNIFYNSRVNNFRNVIEVPLLRKEDEFFIDFPSLEEAFKDEKTKMIIFCNPANPVGKIWSKEEMKKLGELAKKYDVLVLSDEIHGFITRTGKKYIPFFSVSEINRDISLTCLSVTKAFNLAGIHTSCIFAFNKDIYKKINRQINTDEVAEPNILSCTAAVSALTKGKDWLY
;
A
#
# COMPACT_ATOMS: atom_id res chain seq x y z
N MET A 1 2.24 29.18 7.80
CA MET A 1 1.52 27.91 7.67
C MET A 1 0.12 28.17 7.15
N LYS A 2 -0.30 27.52 6.07
CA LYS A 2 -1.68 27.53 5.60
C LYS A 2 -2.53 26.79 6.63
N LYS A 3 -3.61 27.38 7.13
CA LYS A 3 -4.46 26.73 8.12
C LYS A 3 -5.51 25.89 7.36
N TYR A 4 -5.45 24.59 7.46
CA TYR A 4 -6.48 23.68 6.96
C TYR A 4 -7.60 23.51 7.99
N ASP A 5 -8.80 23.20 7.51
CA ASP A 5 -9.98 23.01 8.34
C ASP A 5 -10.12 21.54 8.75
N PHE A 6 -9.71 21.22 9.97
CA PHE A 6 -9.87 19.89 10.59
C PHE A 6 -10.99 19.86 11.65
N GLU A 7 -11.73 20.97 11.82
CA GLU A 7 -12.74 21.11 12.87
C GLU A 7 -14.17 21.00 12.31
N THR A 8 -14.38 21.37 11.06
CA THR A 8 -15.72 21.31 10.44
C THR A 8 -16.13 19.89 10.14
N SER A 9 -17.14 19.39 10.86
CA SER A 9 -17.76 18.09 10.59
C SER A 9 -18.61 18.17 9.31
N LEU A 10 -18.38 17.23 8.40
CA LEU A 10 -19.15 17.06 7.17
C LEU A 10 -20.10 15.87 7.32
N ASP A 11 -21.39 16.12 7.33
CA ASP A 11 -22.40 15.05 7.32
C ASP A 11 -22.45 14.40 5.93
N ARG A 12 -22.12 13.12 5.85
CA ARG A 12 -22.08 12.33 4.61
C ARG A 12 -23.18 11.28 4.53
N ARG A 13 -24.19 11.32 5.45
CA ARG A 13 -25.27 10.29 5.51
C ARG A 13 -26.10 10.19 4.25
N ASN A 14 -26.30 11.29 3.55
CA ASN A 14 -27.08 11.32 2.30
C ASN A 14 -26.17 11.27 1.04
N THR A 15 -24.97 10.70 1.18
CA THR A 15 -24.04 10.47 0.09
C THR A 15 -23.86 8.97 -0.15
N SER A 16 -23.14 8.59 -1.19
CA SER A 16 -22.77 7.19 -1.46
C SER A 16 -21.63 6.68 -0.55
N SER A 17 -21.38 7.33 0.59
CA SER A 17 -20.30 6.94 1.50
C SER A 17 -20.61 5.63 2.22
N THR A 18 -19.81 4.60 2.00
CA THR A 18 -19.93 3.32 2.73
C THR A 18 -19.72 3.51 4.22
N LYS A 19 -18.79 4.36 4.64
CA LYS A 19 -18.52 4.67 6.05
C LYS A 19 -19.73 5.30 6.75
N TRP A 20 -20.48 6.14 6.05
CA TRP A 20 -21.62 6.87 6.61
C TRP A 20 -22.98 6.22 6.36
N ASN A 21 -23.01 4.97 5.88
CA ASN A 21 -24.22 4.15 5.83
C ASN A 21 -24.53 3.57 7.23
N ILE A 22 -24.87 4.45 8.16
CA ILE A 22 -25.10 4.19 9.59
C ILE A 22 -26.41 4.84 10.06
N LYS A 23 -26.93 4.41 11.20
CA LYS A 23 -28.10 5.04 11.84
C LYS A 23 -27.76 6.43 12.37
N LYS A 24 -28.81 7.21 12.66
CA LYS A 24 -28.68 8.63 13.02
C LYS A 24 -27.83 8.88 14.28
N ASP A 25 -27.89 7.96 15.22
CA ASP A 25 -27.26 8.01 16.55
C ASP A 25 -25.98 7.16 16.65
N GLU A 26 -25.51 6.64 15.53
CA GLU A 26 -24.26 5.89 15.45
C GLU A 26 -23.11 6.80 15.03
N ILE A 27 -21.88 6.48 15.53
CA ILE A 27 -20.63 7.08 15.12
C ILE A 27 -19.84 6.03 14.33
N SER A 28 -19.52 6.34 13.07
CA SER A 28 -18.79 5.41 12.22
C SER A 28 -17.29 5.48 12.42
N LEU A 29 -16.70 4.35 12.83
CA LEU A 29 -15.25 4.13 12.89
C LEU A 29 -14.85 2.86 12.11
N SER A 30 -15.70 2.41 11.19
CA SER A 30 -15.56 1.12 10.49
C SER A 30 -14.57 1.11 9.34
N LEU A 31 -14.30 2.26 8.73
CA LEU A 31 -13.41 2.40 7.58
C LEU A 31 -12.34 3.48 7.82
N ALA A 32 -11.20 3.29 7.17
CA ALA A 32 -10.03 4.15 7.32
C ALA A 32 -10.02 5.35 6.35
N ASP A 33 -11.18 5.84 5.91
CA ASP A 33 -11.29 7.17 5.30
C ASP A 33 -11.56 8.21 6.39
N MET A 34 -10.98 9.39 6.23
CA MET A 34 -11.09 10.48 7.19
C MET A 34 -12.38 11.29 6.98
N ASP A 35 -12.83 12.00 8.02
CA ASP A 35 -13.97 12.91 7.94
C ASP A 35 -13.55 14.37 7.74
N PHE A 36 -12.27 14.60 7.41
CA PHE A 36 -11.71 15.90 7.05
C PHE A 36 -11.75 16.13 5.55
N LYS A 37 -11.82 17.40 5.15
CA LYS A 37 -11.61 17.79 3.76
C LYS A 37 -10.20 17.43 3.31
N VAL A 38 -10.04 17.02 2.06
CA VAL A 38 -8.72 16.90 1.45
C VAL A 38 -8.01 18.26 1.42
N ALA A 39 -6.70 18.26 1.23
CA ALA A 39 -5.95 19.51 1.04
C ALA A 39 -6.57 20.31 -0.12
N SER A 40 -6.72 21.63 0.07
CA SER A 40 -7.31 22.52 -0.94
C SER A 40 -6.59 22.45 -2.27
N GLU A 41 -5.27 22.26 -2.26
CA GLU A 41 -4.44 22.13 -3.45
C GLU A 41 -4.80 20.88 -4.28
N ILE A 42 -5.10 19.76 -3.59
CA ILE A 42 -5.56 18.53 -4.24
C ILE A 42 -6.94 18.76 -4.85
N GLU A 43 -7.86 19.37 -4.09
CA GLU A 43 -9.22 19.68 -4.56
C GLU A 43 -9.19 20.58 -5.79
N GLU A 44 -8.36 21.64 -5.78
CA GLU A 44 -8.21 22.57 -6.90
C GLU A 44 -7.67 21.88 -8.16
N ASP A 45 -6.67 21.02 -8.03
CA ASP A 45 -6.11 20.31 -9.18
C ASP A 45 -7.10 19.29 -9.77
N LEU A 46 -7.85 18.57 -8.92
CA LEU A 46 -8.90 17.67 -9.38
C LEU A 46 -10.04 18.43 -10.08
N LYS A 47 -10.45 19.59 -9.57
CA LYS A 47 -11.46 20.46 -10.22
C LYS A 47 -11.02 20.90 -11.62
N LYS A 48 -9.73 21.20 -11.83
CA LYS A 48 -9.20 21.53 -13.16
C LYS A 48 -9.39 20.38 -14.15
N VAL A 49 -9.12 19.14 -13.74
CA VAL A 49 -9.34 17.96 -14.58
C VAL A 49 -10.81 17.82 -14.95
N ILE A 50 -11.71 17.90 -13.97
CA ILE A 50 -13.14 17.74 -14.17
C ILE A 50 -13.74 18.89 -15.00
N SER A 51 -13.16 20.10 -14.94
CA SER A 51 -13.65 21.26 -15.69
C SER A 51 -13.46 21.13 -17.20
N PHE A 52 -12.61 20.23 -17.67
CA PHE A 52 -12.48 19.90 -19.08
C PHE A 52 -13.45 18.77 -19.43
N PRO A 53 -14.52 19.02 -20.18
CA PRO A 53 -15.67 18.11 -20.29
C PRO A 53 -15.44 16.96 -21.30
N ILE A 54 -14.24 16.40 -21.37
CA ILE A 54 -13.90 15.20 -22.18
C ILE A 54 -13.20 14.21 -21.26
N TYR A 55 -13.88 13.12 -20.94
CA TYR A 55 -13.43 12.10 -19.99
C TYR A 55 -12.99 10.84 -20.74
N GLY A 56 -11.95 11.00 -21.58
CA GLY A 56 -11.38 9.93 -22.40
C GLY A 56 -10.35 9.08 -21.66
N TYR A 57 -9.73 8.18 -22.40
CA TYR A 57 -8.58 7.40 -21.89
C TYR A 57 -7.40 8.32 -21.58
N VAL A 58 -6.64 7.95 -20.56
CA VAL A 58 -5.45 8.69 -20.11
C VAL A 58 -4.27 7.75 -19.92
N ASP A 59 -3.08 8.26 -20.18
CA ASP A 59 -1.83 7.59 -19.90
C ASP A 59 -1.30 7.96 -18.52
N ILE A 60 -0.36 7.17 -18.02
CA ILE A 60 0.40 7.51 -16.80
C ILE A 60 1.35 8.65 -17.14
N SER A 61 1.16 9.81 -16.52
CA SER A 61 1.96 11.00 -16.81
C SER A 61 3.38 10.91 -16.27
N GLU A 62 4.34 11.60 -16.92
CA GLU A 62 5.73 11.68 -16.44
C GLU A 62 5.82 12.33 -15.05
N GLU A 63 4.92 13.25 -14.75
CA GLU A 63 4.82 13.91 -13.44
C GLU A 63 4.47 12.91 -12.33
N TRP A 64 3.71 11.85 -12.64
CA TRP A 64 3.39 10.80 -11.68
C TRP A 64 4.65 10.06 -11.25
N TYR A 65 5.51 9.66 -12.19
CA TYR A 65 6.80 9.02 -11.88
C TYR A 65 7.70 9.98 -11.10
N SER A 66 7.85 11.20 -11.59
CA SER A 66 8.70 12.23 -10.99
C SER A 66 8.27 12.58 -9.56
N ALA A 67 6.97 12.58 -9.25
CA ALA A 67 6.46 12.86 -7.92
C ALA A 67 6.87 11.78 -6.91
N TYR A 68 6.76 10.49 -7.25
CA TYR A 68 7.23 9.41 -6.40
C TYR A 68 8.76 9.40 -6.28
N GLN A 69 9.49 9.56 -7.39
CA GLN A 69 10.96 9.63 -7.38
C GLN A 69 11.45 10.75 -6.45
N LYS A 70 10.87 11.94 -6.58
CA LYS A 70 11.21 13.08 -5.74
C LYS A 70 10.87 12.81 -4.26
N TYR A 71 9.70 12.24 -3.97
CA TYR A 71 9.32 11.90 -2.60
C TYR A 71 10.35 10.95 -1.95
N PHE A 72 10.75 9.88 -2.63
CA PHE A 72 11.70 8.93 -2.08
C PHE A 72 13.12 9.51 -1.96
N LEU A 73 13.51 10.36 -2.88
CA LEU A 73 14.79 11.08 -2.79
C LEU A 73 14.81 12.04 -1.61
N ASP A 74 13.78 12.89 -1.48
CA ASP A 74 13.72 13.92 -0.44
C ASP A 74 13.56 13.33 0.97
N GLU A 75 12.76 12.27 1.12
CA GLU A 75 12.42 11.72 2.44
C GLU A 75 13.38 10.61 2.89
N TYR A 76 13.98 9.87 1.97
CA TYR A 76 14.74 8.65 2.29
C TYR A 76 16.14 8.61 1.68
N ASP A 77 16.54 9.60 0.86
CA ASP A 77 17.76 9.57 0.06
C ASP A 77 17.83 8.32 -0.85
N LEU A 78 16.68 7.92 -1.40
CA LEU A 78 16.53 6.76 -2.26
C LEU A 78 16.28 7.19 -3.70
N LYS A 79 17.16 6.76 -4.60
CA LYS A 79 16.97 6.91 -6.03
C LYS A 79 16.18 5.72 -6.57
N ILE A 80 15.04 6.00 -7.22
CA ILE A 80 14.18 5.03 -7.86
C ILE A 80 14.07 5.38 -9.33
N GLU A 81 14.26 4.40 -10.21
CA GLU A 81 14.12 4.61 -11.64
C GLU A 81 12.67 4.37 -12.09
N LYS A 82 12.27 4.99 -13.19
CA LYS A 82 10.92 4.84 -13.75
C LYS A 82 10.58 3.38 -14.05
N GLU A 83 11.56 2.61 -14.52
CA GLU A 83 11.48 1.21 -14.87
C GLU A 83 11.33 0.27 -13.67
N GLU A 84 11.39 0.80 -12.46
CA GLU A 84 11.16 0.09 -11.19
C GLU A 84 9.75 0.34 -10.64
N MET A 85 8.93 1.15 -11.34
CA MET A 85 7.64 1.65 -10.90
C MET A 85 6.53 1.23 -11.86
N MET A 86 5.37 0.86 -11.31
CA MET A 86 4.16 0.52 -12.08
C MET A 86 2.95 1.15 -11.41
N PHE A 87 2.06 1.70 -12.21
CA PHE A 87 0.74 2.14 -11.74
C PHE A 87 -0.18 0.94 -11.54
N SER A 88 -1.07 1.03 -10.54
CA SER A 88 -2.23 0.16 -10.38
C SER A 88 -3.39 0.93 -9.76
N LEU A 89 -4.62 0.50 -10.04
CA LEU A 89 -5.86 1.11 -9.52
C LEU A 89 -6.00 1.03 -7.99
N GLY A 90 -5.12 0.32 -7.29
CA GLY A 90 -5.14 0.25 -5.83
C GLY A 90 -4.28 -0.86 -5.28
N VAL A 91 -3.96 -0.77 -3.99
CA VAL A 91 -3.11 -1.77 -3.32
C VAL A 91 -3.79 -3.14 -3.27
N VAL A 92 -5.10 -3.22 -3.00
CA VAL A 92 -5.83 -4.49 -2.96
C VAL A 92 -5.86 -5.20 -4.32
N PRO A 93 -6.15 -4.55 -5.46
CA PRO A 93 -5.96 -5.14 -6.78
C PRO A 93 -4.52 -5.61 -7.02
N SER A 94 -3.52 -4.82 -6.63
CA SER A 94 -2.10 -5.18 -6.74
C SER A 94 -1.76 -6.46 -5.98
N ILE A 95 -2.27 -6.60 -4.75
CA ILE A 95 -2.11 -7.81 -3.93
C ILE A 95 -2.73 -9.01 -4.63
N SER A 96 -3.97 -8.91 -5.11
CA SER A 96 -4.65 -10.01 -5.80
C SER A 96 -3.93 -10.43 -7.08
N SER A 97 -3.44 -9.47 -7.87
CA SER A 97 -2.64 -9.75 -9.08
C SER A 97 -1.32 -10.43 -8.73
N SER A 98 -0.65 -9.97 -7.67
CA SER A 98 0.60 -10.58 -7.20
C SER A 98 0.39 -12.02 -6.72
N VAL A 99 -0.67 -12.27 -5.96
CA VAL A 99 -1.05 -13.61 -5.51
C VAL A 99 -1.23 -14.54 -6.71
N ARG A 100 -2.01 -14.13 -7.72
CA ARG A 100 -2.23 -14.94 -8.93
C ARG A 100 -0.96 -15.21 -9.72
N LYS A 101 -0.03 -14.24 -9.75
CA LYS A 101 1.18 -14.32 -10.57
C LYS A 101 2.30 -15.14 -9.96
N PHE A 102 2.46 -15.06 -8.65
CA PHE A 102 3.63 -15.63 -7.98
C PHE A 102 3.33 -16.86 -7.12
N THR A 103 2.08 -17.33 -7.15
CA THR A 103 1.67 -18.57 -6.48
C THR A 103 0.72 -19.35 -7.36
N ASP A 104 0.63 -20.65 -7.16
CA ASP A 104 -0.34 -21.54 -7.80
C ASP A 104 -1.53 -21.83 -6.87
N VAL A 105 -2.61 -22.37 -7.43
CA VAL A 105 -3.77 -22.84 -6.65
C VAL A 105 -3.30 -23.92 -5.67
N GLY A 106 -3.63 -23.74 -4.39
CA GLY A 106 -3.21 -24.64 -3.33
C GLY A 106 -1.87 -24.31 -2.68
N ASP A 107 -1.12 -23.34 -3.19
CA ASP A 107 0.07 -22.81 -2.50
C ASP A 107 -0.30 -22.07 -1.20
N ASN A 108 0.68 -21.97 -0.32
CA ASN A 108 0.55 -21.27 0.95
C ASN A 108 1.05 -19.84 0.85
N ILE A 109 0.28 -18.95 1.48
CA ILE A 109 0.64 -17.55 1.70
C ILE A 109 0.68 -17.30 3.20
N VAL A 110 1.80 -16.79 3.70
CA VAL A 110 1.97 -16.45 5.11
C VAL A 110 1.44 -15.05 5.38
N VAL A 111 0.80 -14.88 6.54
CA VAL A 111 0.42 -13.58 7.11
C VAL A 111 0.80 -13.52 8.58
N LEU A 112 1.21 -12.33 9.06
CA LEU A 112 1.52 -12.09 10.48
C LEU A 112 0.28 -11.56 11.19
N SER A 113 -0.42 -12.42 11.94
CA SER A 113 -1.69 -12.05 12.59
C SER A 113 -1.50 -11.40 13.98
N PRO A 114 -2.37 -10.46 14.40
CA PRO A 114 -3.54 -9.97 13.67
C PRO A 114 -3.15 -9.03 12.53
N VAL A 115 -3.85 -9.14 11.40
CA VAL A 115 -3.58 -8.36 10.20
C VAL A 115 -4.87 -8.01 9.46
N TYR A 116 -4.80 -7.09 8.51
CA TYR A 116 -5.92 -6.64 7.71
C TYR A 116 -6.64 -7.81 7.00
N ASN A 117 -7.96 -7.89 7.19
CA ASN A 117 -8.78 -9.01 6.74
C ASN A 117 -8.76 -9.24 5.21
N ILE A 118 -8.48 -8.22 4.42
CA ILE A 118 -8.38 -8.35 2.95
C ILE A 118 -7.26 -9.31 2.54
N PHE A 119 -6.21 -9.46 3.33
CA PHE A 119 -5.16 -10.44 3.03
C PHE A 119 -5.71 -11.87 3.03
N TYR A 120 -6.65 -12.16 3.93
CA TYR A 120 -7.38 -13.44 3.92
C TYR A 120 -8.29 -13.56 2.70
N ASN A 121 -9.07 -12.51 2.39
CA ASN A 121 -9.97 -12.50 1.24
C ASN A 121 -9.23 -12.64 -0.09
N SER A 122 -8.12 -11.92 -0.28
CA SER A 122 -7.30 -12.01 -1.49
C SER A 122 -6.81 -13.44 -1.74
N ARG A 123 -6.53 -14.19 -0.68
CA ARG A 123 -6.16 -15.60 -0.74
C ARG A 123 -7.36 -16.51 -1.07
N VAL A 124 -8.46 -16.40 -0.30
CA VAL A 124 -9.67 -17.24 -0.51
C VAL A 124 -10.19 -17.07 -1.92
N ASN A 125 -10.32 -15.84 -2.39
CA ASN A 125 -10.82 -15.53 -3.72
C ASN A 125 -9.93 -16.07 -4.85
N ASN A 126 -8.67 -16.37 -4.55
CA ASN A 126 -7.71 -16.94 -5.51
C ASN A 126 -7.36 -18.41 -5.23
N PHE A 127 -8.06 -19.08 -4.33
CA PHE A 127 -7.87 -20.53 -4.00
C PHE A 127 -6.47 -20.87 -3.49
N ARG A 128 -5.86 -20.01 -2.67
CA ARG A 128 -4.59 -20.27 -1.95
C ARG A 128 -4.87 -20.60 -0.49
N ASN A 129 -3.92 -21.24 0.17
CA ASN A 129 -4.01 -21.49 1.61
C ASN A 129 -3.37 -20.32 2.39
N VAL A 130 -3.84 -20.06 3.63
CA VAL A 130 -3.15 -19.16 4.55
C VAL A 130 -2.44 -19.96 5.62
N ILE A 131 -1.19 -19.58 5.89
CA ILE A 131 -0.52 -19.92 7.12
C ILE A 131 -0.46 -18.64 7.98
N GLU A 132 -1.12 -18.67 9.13
CA GLU A 132 -1.05 -17.59 10.09
C GLU A 132 0.14 -17.80 11.02
N VAL A 133 0.98 -16.79 11.15
CA VAL A 133 2.03 -16.71 12.15
C VAL A 133 1.64 -15.59 13.12
N PRO A 134 1.16 -15.90 14.33
CA PRO A 134 0.79 -14.89 15.30
C PRO A 134 1.98 -14.05 15.73
N LEU A 135 1.80 -12.74 15.80
CA LEU A 135 2.78 -11.85 16.39
C LEU A 135 2.91 -12.10 17.88
N LEU A 136 4.12 -12.08 18.39
CA LEU A 136 4.39 -12.07 19.83
C LEU A 136 4.05 -10.68 20.38
N ARG A 137 3.31 -10.65 21.50
CA ARG A 137 3.03 -9.41 22.24
C ARG A 137 3.84 -9.42 23.54
N LYS A 138 4.60 -8.34 23.75
CA LYS A 138 5.28 -8.07 25.03
C LYS A 138 4.89 -6.67 25.45
N GLU A 139 4.20 -6.58 26.59
CA GLU A 139 3.59 -5.31 27.04
C GLU A 139 2.69 -4.73 25.93
N ASP A 140 2.99 -3.54 25.44
CA ASP A 140 2.25 -2.86 24.38
C ASP A 140 2.92 -2.93 23.00
N GLU A 141 3.95 -3.75 22.85
CA GLU A 141 4.69 -3.92 21.60
C GLU A 141 4.47 -5.29 20.98
N PHE A 142 4.49 -5.31 19.63
CA PHE A 142 4.37 -6.51 18.83
C PHE A 142 5.72 -6.84 18.16
N PHE A 143 6.02 -8.14 18.03
CA PHE A 143 7.26 -8.65 17.44
C PHE A 143 6.96 -9.84 16.53
N ILE A 144 7.81 -10.05 15.53
CA ILE A 144 7.72 -11.23 14.67
C ILE A 144 8.22 -12.45 15.45
N ASP A 145 7.43 -13.52 15.49
CA ASP A 145 7.87 -14.85 15.93
C ASP A 145 8.68 -15.50 14.81
N PHE A 146 9.97 -15.20 14.76
CA PHE A 146 10.86 -15.73 13.73
C PHE A 146 11.00 -17.26 13.73
N PRO A 147 11.03 -17.97 14.87
CA PRO A 147 11.00 -19.44 14.88
C PRO A 147 9.75 -20.00 14.18
N SER A 148 8.56 -19.51 14.52
CA SER A 148 7.31 -19.93 13.89
C SER A 148 7.24 -19.53 12.43
N LEU A 149 7.76 -18.35 12.08
CA LEU A 149 7.84 -17.90 10.69
C LEU A 149 8.78 -18.79 9.86
N GLU A 150 9.92 -19.15 10.39
CA GLU A 150 10.84 -20.06 9.72
C GLU A 150 10.21 -21.44 9.48
N GLU A 151 9.46 -21.96 10.44
CA GLU A 151 8.75 -23.23 10.27
C GLU A 151 7.69 -23.12 9.15
N ALA A 152 6.96 -22.01 9.07
CA ALA A 152 6.00 -21.77 7.99
C ALA A 152 6.69 -21.68 6.61
N PHE A 153 7.91 -21.19 6.54
CA PHE A 153 8.66 -21.04 5.29
C PHE A 153 9.33 -22.36 4.83
N LYS A 154 9.51 -23.35 5.70
CA LYS A 154 10.06 -24.66 5.33
C LYS A 154 9.12 -25.49 4.47
N ASP A 155 7.82 -25.23 4.53
CA ASP A 155 6.87 -25.90 3.65
C ASP A 155 7.11 -25.46 2.19
N GLU A 156 7.44 -26.41 1.32
CA GLU A 156 7.73 -26.17 -0.10
C GLU A 156 6.58 -25.50 -0.86
N LYS A 157 5.34 -25.60 -0.35
CA LYS A 157 4.18 -24.90 -0.89
C LYS A 157 4.10 -23.43 -0.48
N THR A 158 4.91 -23.00 0.48
CA THR A 158 4.94 -21.58 0.89
C THR A 158 5.72 -20.77 -0.11
N LYS A 159 5.02 -19.90 -0.85
CA LYS A 159 5.59 -19.11 -1.96
C LYS A 159 5.61 -17.62 -1.70
N MET A 160 4.81 -17.15 -0.75
CA MET A 160 4.65 -15.72 -0.51
C MET A 160 4.37 -15.44 0.97
N ILE A 161 4.87 -14.31 1.45
CA ILE A 161 4.37 -13.63 2.64
C ILE A 161 3.74 -12.29 2.24
N ILE A 162 2.54 -11.98 2.76
CA ILE A 162 1.98 -10.62 2.67
C ILE A 162 2.35 -9.90 3.97
N PHE A 163 3.24 -8.94 3.85
CA PHE A 163 3.83 -8.18 4.96
C PHE A 163 3.24 -6.78 5.01
N CYS A 164 2.59 -6.41 6.11
CA CYS A 164 2.00 -5.08 6.31
C CYS A 164 3.01 -4.15 6.99
N ASN A 165 3.40 -3.07 6.31
CA ASN A 165 4.43 -2.14 6.79
C ASN A 165 4.08 -0.66 6.48
N PRO A 166 3.67 0.15 7.45
CA PRO A 166 3.38 -0.15 8.87
C PRO A 166 2.24 -1.14 9.06
N ALA A 167 2.26 -1.89 10.16
CA ALA A 167 1.34 -2.99 10.40
C ALA A 167 -0.05 -2.51 10.85
N ASN A 168 -1.09 -2.93 10.15
CA ASN A 168 -2.49 -2.72 10.49
C ASN A 168 -3.11 -4.08 10.91
N PRO A 169 -3.77 -4.19 12.09
CA PRO A 169 -4.26 -3.12 12.97
C PRO A 169 -3.34 -2.73 14.13
N VAL A 170 -2.20 -3.38 14.31
CA VAL A 170 -1.38 -3.23 15.52
C VAL A 170 -0.60 -1.91 15.60
N GLY A 171 -0.54 -1.13 14.52
CA GLY A 171 0.11 0.19 14.47
C GLY A 171 1.64 0.13 14.61
N LYS A 172 2.26 -1.03 14.34
CA LYS A 172 3.72 -1.23 14.44
C LYS A 172 4.41 -0.65 13.21
N ILE A 173 5.43 0.17 13.45
CA ILE A 173 6.49 0.49 12.47
C ILE A 173 7.63 -0.49 12.74
N TRP A 174 7.93 -1.33 11.76
CA TRP A 174 8.96 -2.36 11.88
C TRP A 174 10.36 -1.74 11.90
N SER A 175 11.25 -2.32 12.70
CA SER A 175 12.66 -1.93 12.71
C SER A 175 13.39 -2.43 11.46
N LYS A 176 14.51 -1.79 11.14
CA LYS A 176 15.38 -2.20 10.04
C LYS A 176 15.89 -3.63 10.26
N GLU A 177 16.20 -3.97 11.50
CA GLU A 177 16.70 -5.29 11.92
C GLU A 177 15.64 -6.38 11.72
N GLU A 178 14.39 -6.14 12.15
CA GLU A 178 13.28 -7.08 11.94
C GLU A 178 13.05 -7.33 10.44
N MET A 179 12.99 -6.27 9.64
CA MET A 179 12.77 -6.38 8.20
C MET A 179 13.95 -7.03 7.46
N LYS A 180 15.20 -6.77 7.89
CA LYS A 180 16.37 -7.42 7.33
C LYS A 180 16.34 -8.92 7.58
N LYS A 181 16.07 -9.31 8.83
CA LYS A 181 15.95 -10.73 9.20
C LYS A 181 14.83 -11.44 8.46
N LEU A 182 13.68 -10.76 8.27
CA LEU A 182 12.59 -11.28 7.45
C LEU A 182 13.04 -11.50 6.00
N GLY A 183 13.73 -10.53 5.40
CA GLY A 183 14.24 -10.64 4.04
C GLY A 183 15.25 -11.77 3.86
N GLU A 184 16.21 -11.91 4.80
CA GLU A 184 17.19 -13.00 4.79
C GLU A 184 16.51 -14.38 4.89
N LEU A 185 15.48 -14.48 5.75
CA LEU A 185 14.73 -15.71 5.93
C LEU A 185 13.91 -16.06 4.67
N ALA A 186 13.21 -15.08 4.10
CA ALA A 186 12.44 -15.22 2.88
C ALA A 186 13.33 -15.65 1.69
N LYS A 187 14.52 -15.04 1.56
CA LYS A 187 15.52 -15.45 0.53
C LYS A 187 15.99 -16.88 0.71
N LYS A 188 16.23 -17.31 1.95
CA LYS A 188 16.69 -18.67 2.28
C LYS A 188 15.71 -19.74 1.79
N TYR A 189 14.41 -19.47 1.85
CA TYR A 189 13.34 -20.42 1.50
C TYR A 189 12.63 -20.11 0.18
N ASP A 190 13.16 -19.20 -0.62
CA ASP A 190 12.60 -18.77 -1.92
C ASP A 190 11.14 -18.28 -1.80
N VAL A 191 10.86 -17.51 -0.75
CA VAL A 191 9.55 -16.91 -0.47
C VAL A 191 9.56 -15.45 -0.91
N LEU A 192 8.62 -15.06 -1.78
CA LEU A 192 8.45 -13.67 -2.20
C LEU A 192 7.84 -12.84 -1.06
N VAL A 193 8.37 -11.64 -0.83
CA VAL A 193 7.78 -10.69 0.11
C VAL A 193 6.91 -9.68 -0.65
N LEU A 194 5.61 -9.75 -0.45
CA LEU A 194 4.66 -8.73 -0.90
C LEU A 194 4.42 -7.74 0.24
N SER A 195 5.08 -6.59 0.18
CA SER A 195 4.99 -5.55 1.21
C SER A 195 3.83 -4.60 0.90
N ASP A 196 2.78 -4.65 1.72
CA ASP A 196 1.70 -3.65 1.72
C ASP A 196 2.12 -2.47 2.58
N GLU A 197 2.44 -1.36 1.92
CA GLU A 197 2.93 -0.14 2.56
C GLU A 197 1.96 1.04 2.42
N ILE A 198 0.66 0.75 2.24
CA ILE A 198 -0.39 1.76 2.05
C ILE A 198 -0.44 2.81 3.18
N HIS A 199 0.02 2.44 4.38
CA HIS A 199 0.10 3.32 5.55
C HIS A 199 1.45 4.05 5.70
N GLY A 200 2.40 3.86 4.78
CA GLY A 200 3.75 4.41 4.87
C GLY A 200 3.84 5.93 4.98
N PHE A 201 2.86 6.66 4.45
CA PHE A 201 2.80 8.12 4.56
C PHE A 201 2.29 8.62 5.92
N ILE A 202 1.64 7.76 6.74
CA ILE A 202 1.04 8.15 8.03
C ILE A 202 1.85 7.54 9.16
N THR A 203 2.62 8.35 9.86
CA THR A 203 3.40 7.93 11.03
C THR A 203 3.18 8.87 12.21
N ARG A 204 3.39 8.37 13.42
CA ARG A 204 3.34 9.20 14.62
C ARG A 204 4.49 10.21 14.59
N THR A 205 4.27 11.40 15.16
CA THR A 205 5.31 12.42 15.34
C THR A 205 6.58 11.82 15.94
N GLY A 206 7.72 12.10 15.32
CA GLY A 206 9.03 11.59 15.72
C GLY A 206 9.32 10.12 15.33
N LYS A 207 8.41 9.46 14.62
CA LYS A 207 8.64 8.13 14.03
C LYS A 207 8.66 8.24 12.51
N LYS A 208 9.54 7.48 11.87
CA LYS A 208 9.65 7.41 10.41
C LYS A 208 9.46 5.97 9.97
N TYR A 209 8.60 5.76 8.99
CA TYR A 209 8.45 4.50 8.30
C TYR A 209 9.70 4.22 7.46
N ILE A 210 10.04 2.97 7.28
CA ILE A 210 11.18 2.51 6.46
C ILE A 210 10.62 1.61 5.35
N PRO A 211 10.82 1.94 4.06
CA PRO A 211 10.40 1.07 2.97
C PRO A 211 11.11 -0.29 3.04
N PHE A 212 10.38 -1.39 2.88
CA PHE A 212 10.95 -2.74 3.01
C PHE A 212 12.12 -2.96 2.03
N PHE A 213 11.97 -2.52 0.80
CA PHE A 213 13.00 -2.66 -0.24
C PHE A 213 14.28 -1.85 0.03
N SER A 214 14.22 -0.85 0.93
CA SER A 214 15.37 0.01 1.25
C SER A 214 16.31 -0.56 2.30
N VAL A 215 15.91 -1.65 2.95
CA VAL A 215 16.60 -2.19 4.12
C VAL A 215 17.92 -2.87 3.75
N SER A 216 17.93 -3.63 2.66
CA SER A 216 19.11 -4.33 2.14
C SER A 216 18.92 -4.71 0.67
N GLU A 217 20.01 -5.08 -0.02
CA GLU A 217 19.95 -5.62 -1.38
C GLU A 217 19.09 -6.89 -1.48
N ILE A 218 19.12 -7.74 -0.46
CA ILE A 218 18.25 -8.93 -0.40
C ILE A 218 16.78 -8.50 -0.38
N ASN A 219 16.40 -7.58 0.51
CA ASN A 219 15.03 -7.09 0.59
C ASN A 219 14.58 -6.46 -0.73
N ARG A 220 15.47 -5.73 -1.39
CA ARG A 220 15.23 -5.11 -2.69
C ARG A 220 14.97 -6.14 -3.80
N ASP A 221 15.75 -7.22 -3.81
CA ASP A 221 15.70 -8.27 -4.84
C ASP A 221 14.46 -9.18 -4.75
N ILE A 222 13.98 -9.47 -3.53
CA ILE A 222 12.94 -10.49 -3.29
C ILE A 222 11.56 -9.90 -3.02
N SER A 223 11.37 -8.60 -3.20
CA SER A 223 10.10 -7.97 -2.82
C SER A 223 9.36 -7.28 -3.95
N LEU A 224 8.04 -7.22 -3.75
CA LEU A 224 7.12 -6.28 -4.36
C LEU A 224 6.60 -5.35 -3.27
N THR A 225 6.68 -4.05 -3.49
CA THR A 225 6.13 -3.07 -2.54
C THR A 225 4.95 -2.35 -3.16
N CYS A 226 3.82 -2.33 -2.47
CA CYS A 226 2.60 -1.64 -2.88
C CYS A 226 2.38 -0.42 -1.99
N LEU A 227 2.41 0.78 -2.56
CA LEU A 227 2.25 2.04 -1.84
C LEU A 227 1.14 2.89 -2.46
N SER A 228 0.40 3.64 -1.65
CA SER A 228 -0.63 4.55 -2.15
C SER A 228 -0.80 5.77 -1.26
N VAL A 229 -0.99 6.93 -1.88
CA VAL A 229 -1.34 8.18 -1.20
C VAL A 229 -2.78 8.19 -0.64
N THR A 230 -3.60 7.23 -1.03
CA THR A 230 -5.06 7.26 -0.82
C THR A 230 -5.47 7.26 0.65
N LYS A 231 -4.73 6.58 1.54
CA LYS A 231 -5.04 6.59 2.98
C LYS A 231 -4.57 7.87 3.66
N ALA A 232 -3.35 8.30 3.33
CA ALA A 232 -2.76 9.48 3.95
C ALA A 232 -3.48 10.80 3.58
N PHE A 233 -3.98 10.91 2.35
CA PHE A 233 -4.58 12.14 1.84
C PHE A 233 -6.09 12.07 1.63
N ASN A 234 -6.74 11.07 2.23
CA ASN A 234 -8.20 10.87 2.17
C ASN A 234 -8.76 10.74 0.73
N LEU A 235 -8.07 9.98 -0.11
CA LEU A 235 -8.34 9.83 -1.55
C LEU A 235 -8.77 8.40 -1.93
N ALA A 236 -9.32 7.62 -0.98
CA ALA A 236 -9.60 6.20 -1.20
C ALA A 236 -10.50 5.92 -2.42
N GLY A 237 -11.45 6.80 -2.72
CA GLY A 237 -12.36 6.69 -3.86
C GLY A 237 -11.73 7.03 -5.22
N ILE A 238 -10.50 7.56 -5.27
CA ILE A 238 -9.83 7.96 -6.52
C ILE A 238 -9.15 6.77 -7.20
N HIS A 239 -8.79 5.73 -6.46
CA HIS A 239 -8.13 4.53 -6.99
C HIS A 239 -6.79 4.83 -7.68
N THR A 240 -5.73 4.94 -6.90
CA THR A 240 -4.35 5.11 -7.38
C THR A 240 -3.38 4.42 -6.44
N SER A 241 -2.40 3.72 -6.98
CA SER A 241 -1.28 3.14 -6.23
C SER A 241 -0.06 2.97 -7.10
N CYS A 242 1.10 2.82 -6.48
CA CYS A 242 2.36 2.49 -7.12
C CYS A 242 2.84 1.12 -6.61
N ILE A 243 3.27 0.27 -7.54
CA ILE A 243 3.99 -0.97 -7.25
C ILE A 243 5.47 -0.73 -7.57
N PHE A 244 6.35 -1.06 -6.63
CA PHE A 244 7.80 -1.03 -6.81
C PHE A 244 8.34 -2.46 -6.90
N ALA A 245 9.15 -2.72 -7.93
CA ALA A 245 9.83 -4.00 -8.14
C ALA A 245 11.21 -3.75 -8.75
N PHE A 246 12.26 -4.10 -8.03
CA PHE A 246 13.63 -3.83 -8.40
C PHE A 246 14.31 -5.01 -9.11
N ASN A 247 13.82 -6.22 -8.87
CA ASN A 247 14.20 -7.41 -9.62
C ASN A 247 13.48 -7.40 -10.96
N LYS A 248 14.24 -7.43 -12.06
CA LYS A 248 13.70 -7.33 -13.44
C LYS A 248 12.73 -8.45 -13.82
N ASP A 249 12.93 -9.64 -13.28
CA ASP A 249 12.03 -10.78 -13.58
C ASP A 249 10.73 -10.66 -12.79
N ILE A 250 10.80 -10.23 -11.54
CA ILE A 250 9.62 -9.90 -10.74
C ILE A 250 8.85 -8.76 -11.42
N TYR A 251 9.54 -7.68 -11.82
CA TYR A 251 8.94 -6.55 -12.53
C TYR A 251 8.18 -7.01 -13.78
N LYS A 252 8.83 -7.75 -14.68
CA LYS A 252 8.21 -8.24 -15.92
C LYS A 252 6.97 -9.10 -15.65
N LYS A 253 7.05 -9.98 -14.66
CA LYS A 253 5.95 -10.88 -14.29
C LYS A 253 4.74 -10.09 -13.77
N ILE A 254 4.94 -9.20 -12.83
CA ILE A 254 3.82 -8.43 -12.24
C ILE A 254 3.26 -7.40 -13.23
N ASN A 255 4.10 -6.72 -14.00
CA ASN A 255 3.66 -5.79 -15.02
C ASN A 255 2.74 -6.47 -16.05
N ARG A 256 3.08 -7.69 -16.50
CA ARG A 256 2.20 -8.45 -17.38
C ARG A 256 0.90 -8.85 -16.69
N GLN A 257 0.94 -9.19 -15.39
CA GLN A 257 -0.23 -9.63 -14.66
C GLN A 257 -1.24 -8.52 -14.42
N ILE A 258 -0.79 -7.32 -14.01
CA ILE A 258 -1.71 -6.18 -13.78
C ILE A 258 -2.40 -5.73 -15.08
N ASN A 259 -1.74 -5.88 -16.22
CA ASN A 259 -2.36 -5.67 -17.53
C ASN A 259 -3.39 -6.75 -17.84
N THR A 260 -3.08 -8.03 -17.58
CA THR A 260 -4.03 -9.15 -17.78
C THR A 260 -5.27 -9.01 -16.90
N ASP A 261 -5.11 -8.44 -15.71
CA ASP A 261 -6.19 -8.21 -14.75
C ASP A 261 -6.93 -6.89 -14.98
N GLU A 262 -6.54 -6.10 -15.98
CA GLU A 262 -7.13 -4.79 -16.36
C GLU A 262 -7.11 -3.76 -15.21
N VAL A 263 -6.02 -3.75 -14.43
CA VAL A 263 -5.85 -2.84 -13.28
C VAL A 263 -4.67 -1.88 -13.42
N ALA A 264 -4.03 -1.86 -14.60
CA ALA A 264 -2.86 -1.03 -14.90
C ALA A 264 -3.20 0.35 -15.49
N GLU A 265 -4.45 0.58 -15.90
CA GLU A 265 -4.86 1.82 -16.54
C GLU A 265 -5.43 2.81 -15.52
N PRO A 266 -4.94 4.07 -15.52
CA PRO A 266 -5.46 5.09 -14.62
C PRO A 266 -6.83 5.62 -15.08
N ASN A 267 -7.66 6.04 -14.13
CA ASN A 267 -8.76 6.94 -14.45
C ASN A 267 -8.25 8.40 -14.53
N ILE A 268 -9.08 9.30 -15.07
CA ILE A 268 -8.69 10.70 -15.32
C ILE A 268 -8.19 11.47 -14.07
N LEU A 269 -8.53 11.01 -12.86
CA LEU A 269 -8.16 11.67 -11.60
C LEU A 269 -6.95 11.03 -10.93
N SER A 270 -6.64 9.77 -11.24
CA SER A 270 -5.67 8.94 -10.52
C SER A 270 -4.27 9.55 -10.44
N CYS A 271 -3.71 9.94 -11.59
CA CYS A 271 -2.37 10.51 -11.65
C CYS A 271 -2.32 11.90 -11.02
N THR A 272 -3.27 12.78 -11.37
CA THR A 272 -3.36 14.14 -10.81
C THR A 272 -3.48 14.12 -9.29
N ALA A 273 -4.31 13.23 -8.73
CA ALA A 273 -4.46 13.10 -7.28
C ALA A 273 -3.14 12.69 -6.59
N ALA A 274 -2.43 11.70 -7.15
CA ALA A 274 -1.15 11.25 -6.60
C ALA A 274 -0.07 12.34 -6.69
N VAL A 275 0.05 13.00 -7.84
CA VAL A 275 1.00 14.11 -8.05
C VAL A 275 0.73 15.25 -7.08
N SER A 276 -0.52 15.71 -6.98
CA SER A 276 -0.88 16.82 -6.11
C SER A 276 -0.66 16.46 -4.63
N ALA A 277 -1.01 15.25 -4.21
CA ALA A 277 -0.77 14.76 -2.86
C ALA A 277 0.73 14.79 -2.50
N LEU A 278 1.58 14.22 -3.36
CA LEU A 278 3.02 14.10 -3.10
C LEU A 278 3.76 15.44 -3.21
N THR A 279 3.32 16.35 -4.08
CA THR A 279 4.04 17.61 -4.35
C THR A 279 3.50 18.81 -3.59
N LYS A 280 2.22 18.81 -3.20
CA LYS A 280 1.53 19.95 -2.60
C LYS A 280 0.85 19.63 -1.26
N GLY A 281 0.60 18.35 -0.97
CA GLY A 281 -0.19 17.91 0.19
C GLY A 281 0.59 17.81 1.51
N LYS A 282 1.90 17.97 1.51
CA LYS A 282 2.78 17.72 2.68
C LYS A 282 2.35 18.54 3.91
N ASP A 283 2.04 19.82 3.73
CA ASP A 283 1.64 20.70 4.84
C ASP A 283 0.26 20.35 5.43
N TRP A 284 -0.58 19.64 4.67
CA TRP A 284 -1.86 19.13 5.17
C TRP A 284 -1.66 17.87 6.02
N LEU A 285 -0.65 17.07 5.70
CA LEU A 285 -0.37 15.80 6.37
C LEU A 285 0.36 16.00 7.70
N TYR A 286 1.17 17.07 7.86
CA TYR A 286 2.03 17.38 9.01
C TYR A 286 1.70 18.74 9.63
#